data_ae1fde8ff8952bf7bf920e7cfa16bc43
#
_entry.id   ae1fde8ff8952bf7bf920e7cfa16bc43
#
_cell.length_a   1.000
_cell.length_b   1.000
_cell.length_c   1.000
_cell.angle_alpha   90.00
_cell.angle_beta   90.00
_cell.angle_gamma   90.00
#
_symmetry.space_group_name_H-M   'P 1'
#
loop_
_entity.id
_entity.type
_entity.pdbx_description
1 polymer ?
#
loop_
_entity_poly.entity_id
_entity_poly.type
_entity_poly.pdbx_seq_one_letter_code
_entity_poly.pdbx_strand_id
1 'polypeptide(L)'
;MAKIYEWVMTSLKIAKKNEVHLTVDAEPHVQQELSDYFTFDVPGAKFMPQYRSRHWDGKIRLFSTATGEVYVGLLDKIVSWAKKADYNVEFLENETYGTPFEENEEISLEGVKDYMTAISSHKPRDYQIDGVFDALRNNRRLIISPTGSGKSLMIYAVARYHVGRKRRILLVVPTTSLVEQMYKDFTDYGWDVEKYCHKVYAGRNKSSQQRVTISTWQSIYKMDRQWFSQYDVIIGDEAHQFKSKSLISIMSKMRDTKYRYGFTGTLSGTQTHKWVLEGLFGPSYKVTKTSDLQAKGQLAKLSIRIILLKHEPRQFDDYREEINYIICLLYTSDAADE
;
A
#
# COMPACT_ATOMS: atom_id res chain seq x y z
N MET A 1 37.49 -12.56 -44.05
CA MET A 1 36.38 -11.65 -43.70
C MET A 1 35.73 -12.17 -42.44
N ALA A 2 36.06 -11.61 -41.31
CA ALA A 2 35.41 -11.93 -40.05
C ALA A 2 34.03 -11.24 -40.04
N LYS A 3 32.94 -12.02 -40.00
CA LYS A 3 31.62 -11.46 -39.71
C LYS A 3 31.61 -10.99 -38.27
N ILE A 4 31.62 -9.67 -38.10
CA ILE A 4 31.31 -9.04 -36.84
C ILE A 4 29.82 -9.33 -36.61
N TYR A 5 29.51 -10.28 -35.71
CA TYR A 5 28.17 -10.42 -35.17
C TYR A 5 27.97 -9.19 -34.27
N GLU A 6 27.29 -8.17 -34.79
CA GLU A 6 26.63 -7.18 -33.95
C GLU A 6 25.67 -7.94 -33.03
N TRP A 7 26.03 -8.04 -31.75
CA TRP A 7 25.12 -8.49 -30.72
C TRP A 7 24.00 -7.45 -30.65
N VAL A 8 22.87 -7.75 -31.30
CA VAL A 8 21.65 -6.95 -31.11
C VAL A 8 21.26 -7.16 -29.63
N MET A 9 21.57 -6.15 -28.80
CA MET A 9 21.13 -6.20 -27.40
C MET A 9 19.60 -6.25 -27.38
N THR A 10 19.07 -7.32 -26.84
CA THR A 10 17.63 -7.50 -26.70
C THR A 10 17.07 -6.37 -25.83
N SER A 11 16.12 -5.63 -26.34
CA SER A 11 15.55 -4.47 -25.69
C SER A 11 14.14 -4.73 -25.18
N LEU A 12 13.83 -4.19 -24.00
CA LEU A 12 12.48 -4.07 -23.48
C LEU A 12 11.94 -2.67 -23.79
N LYS A 13 10.82 -2.59 -24.49
CA LYS A 13 10.12 -1.34 -24.76
C LYS A 13 9.00 -1.17 -23.74
N ILE A 14 9.07 -0.12 -22.97
CA ILE A 14 8.10 0.16 -21.89
C ILE A 14 7.25 1.37 -22.30
N ALA A 15 5.93 1.22 -22.23
CA ALA A 15 4.96 2.29 -22.42
C ALA A 15 3.98 2.37 -21.25
N LYS A 16 3.52 3.59 -20.93
CA LYS A 16 2.51 3.80 -19.90
C LYS A 16 1.12 3.66 -20.53
N LYS A 17 0.39 2.62 -20.15
CA LYS A 17 -0.99 2.39 -20.60
C LYS A 17 -1.99 3.30 -19.90
N ASN A 18 -1.83 3.48 -18.59
CA ASN A 18 -2.66 4.33 -17.72
C ASN A 18 -1.98 4.43 -16.34
N GLU A 19 -2.64 5.09 -15.37
CA GLU A 19 -2.07 5.22 -14.01
C GLU A 19 -2.03 3.91 -13.20
N VAL A 20 -2.49 2.78 -13.75
CA VAL A 20 -2.43 1.46 -13.10
C VAL A 20 -1.38 0.57 -13.74
N HIS A 21 -1.31 0.54 -15.07
CA HIS A 21 -0.52 -0.42 -15.83
C HIS A 21 0.46 0.24 -16.80
N LEU A 22 1.64 -0.35 -16.86
CA LEU A 22 2.59 -0.26 -17.97
C LEU A 22 2.35 -1.41 -18.93
N THR A 23 2.75 -1.25 -20.18
CA THR A 23 2.95 -2.34 -21.12
C THR A 23 4.43 -2.50 -21.38
N VAL A 24 4.88 -3.74 -21.40
CA VAL A 24 6.27 -4.12 -21.74
C VAL A 24 6.20 -4.97 -23.01
N ASP A 25 6.80 -4.46 -24.08
CA ASP A 25 6.98 -5.18 -25.32
C ASP A 25 8.43 -5.65 -25.42
N ALA A 26 8.63 -6.94 -25.63
CA ALA A 26 9.92 -7.59 -25.74
C ALA A 26 9.78 -8.92 -26.48
N GLU A 27 10.88 -9.54 -26.84
CA GLU A 27 10.89 -10.87 -27.43
C GLU A 27 10.22 -11.92 -26.51
N PRO A 28 9.57 -12.97 -27.05
CA PRO A 28 8.78 -13.91 -26.26
C PRO A 28 9.56 -14.58 -25.11
N HIS A 29 10.85 -14.89 -25.28
CA HIS A 29 11.68 -15.47 -24.25
C HIS A 29 11.92 -14.48 -23.07
N VAL A 30 12.15 -13.20 -23.39
CA VAL A 30 12.33 -12.13 -22.37
C VAL A 30 11.03 -11.90 -21.61
N GLN A 31 9.88 -11.90 -22.29
CA GLN A 31 8.57 -11.79 -21.64
C GLN A 31 8.33 -12.98 -20.70
N GLN A 32 8.76 -14.19 -21.08
CA GLN A 32 8.63 -15.36 -20.21
C GLN A 32 9.53 -15.25 -18.98
N GLU A 33 10.78 -14.84 -19.14
CA GLU A 33 11.70 -14.61 -18.02
C GLU A 33 11.18 -13.51 -17.06
N LEU A 34 10.63 -12.43 -17.62
CA LEU A 34 10.02 -11.37 -16.84
C LEU A 34 8.78 -11.89 -16.09
N SER A 35 7.97 -12.73 -16.72
CA SER A 35 6.82 -13.38 -16.09
C SER A 35 7.27 -14.29 -14.94
N ASP A 36 8.31 -15.07 -15.12
CA ASP A 36 8.85 -15.94 -14.08
C ASP A 36 9.38 -15.13 -12.89
N TYR A 37 10.07 -14.01 -13.16
CA TYR A 37 10.51 -13.08 -12.12
C TYR A 37 9.36 -12.48 -11.31
N PHE A 38 8.22 -12.20 -11.95
CA PHE A 38 7.02 -11.64 -11.31
C PHE A 38 5.98 -12.70 -10.93
N THR A 39 6.36 -13.97 -10.88
CA THR A 39 5.50 -15.10 -10.48
C THR A 39 5.86 -15.57 -9.07
N PHE A 40 4.83 -15.76 -8.25
CA PHE A 40 4.97 -16.16 -6.86
C PHE A 40 4.07 -17.34 -6.52
N ASP A 41 4.61 -18.32 -5.81
CA ASP A 41 3.83 -19.40 -5.23
C ASP A 41 3.00 -18.89 -4.04
N VAL A 42 1.74 -19.31 -3.98
CA VAL A 42 0.86 -18.96 -2.87
C VAL A 42 1.04 -19.99 -1.75
N PRO A 43 1.49 -19.58 -0.55
CA PRO A 43 1.62 -20.49 0.56
C PRO A 43 0.29 -21.21 0.86
N GLY A 44 0.33 -22.53 1.00
CA GLY A 44 -0.87 -23.32 1.25
C GLY A 44 -1.82 -23.50 0.07
N ALA A 45 -1.44 -23.11 -1.15
CA ALA A 45 -2.27 -23.26 -2.36
C ALA A 45 -2.80 -24.69 -2.54
N LYS A 46 -1.98 -25.71 -2.24
CA LYS A 46 -2.37 -27.14 -2.35
C LYS A 46 -3.59 -27.53 -1.49
N PHE A 47 -3.93 -26.76 -0.48
CA PHE A 47 -5.10 -26.97 0.36
C PHE A 47 -6.35 -26.24 -0.15
N MET A 48 -6.19 -25.36 -1.13
CA MET A 48 -7.31 -24.58 -1.68
C MET A 48 -8.11 -25.40 -2.70
N PRO A 49 -9.47 -25.30 -2.68
CA PRO A 49 -10.33 -26.05 -3.62
C PRO A 49 -9.98 -25.82 -5.09
N GLN A 50 -9.67 -24.58 -5.47
CA GLN A 50 -9.33 -24.22 -6.85
C GLN A 50 -8.04 -24.89 -7.35
N TYR A 51 -7.06 -25.10 -6.48
CA TYR A 51 -5.84 -25.85 -6.78
C TYR A 51 -6.14 -27.33 -6.92
N ARG A 52 -6.90 -27.88 -5.99
CA ARG A 52 -7.29 -29.32 -6.01
C ARG A 52 -8.13 -29.67 -7.24
N SER A 53 -8.99 -28.76 -7.70
CA SER A 53 -9.79 -28.93 -8.92
C SER A 53 -9.02 -28.60 -10.21
N ARG A 54 -7.72 -28.27 -10.12
CA ARG A 54 -6.83 -27.89 -11.25
C ARG A 54 -7.30 -26.67 -12.05
N HIS A 55 -8.18 -25.84 -11.50
CA HIS A 55 -8.60 -24.58 -12.11
C HIS A 55 -7.57 -23.46 -11.90
N TRP A 56 -6.60 -23.67 -11.04
CA TRP A 56 -5.54 -22.72 -10.73
C TRP A 56 -4.26 -23.47 -10.32
N ASP A 57 -3.11 -22.98 -10.76
CA ASP A 57 -1.79 -23.60 -10.55
C ASP A 57 -1.11 -23.21 -9.23
N GLY A 58 -1.80 -22.47 -8.35
CA GLY A 58 -1.27 -22.04 -7.07
C GLY A 58 -0.35 -20.82 -7.14
N LYS A 59 -0.26 -20.16 -8.29
CA LYS A 59 0.66 -19.03 -8.52
C LYS A 59 -0.09 -17.74 -8.76
N ILE A 60 0.54 -16.64 -8.35
CA ILE A 60 0.12 -15.26 -8.67
C ILE A 60 1.16 -14.67 -9.59
N ARG A 61 0.72 -14.17 -10.73
CA ARG A 61 1.54 -13.49 -11.73
C ARG A 61 1.23 -12.00 -11.73
N LEU A 62 2.24 -11.16 -11.55
CA LEU A 62 2.09 -9.70 -11.59
C LEU A 62 2.41 -9.11 -12.95
N PHE A 63 3.01 -9.91 -13.85
CA PHE A 63 3.20 -9.61 -15.26
C PHE A 63 2.37 -10.58 -16.11
N SER A 64 1.67 -10.05 -17.10
CA SER A 64 0.86 -10.85 -18.04
C SER A 64 1.57 -10.96 -19.38
N THR A 65 2.05 -12.15 -19.74
CA THR A 65 2.65 -12.39 -21.05
C THR A 65 1.66 -12.21 -22.22
N ALA A 66 0.35 -12.43 -21.97
CA ALA A 66 -0.67 -12.26 -22.99
C ALA A 66 -0.94 -10.80 -23.38
N THR A 67 -0.77 -9.87 -22.45
CA THR A 67 -1.07 -8.43 -22.65
C THR A 67 0.16 -7.54 -22.49
N GLY A 68 1.28 -8.07 -22.04
CA GLY A 68 2.48 -7.31 -21.67
C GLY A 68 2.28 -6.39 -20.45
N GLU A 69 1.18 -6.55 -19.70
CA GLU A 69 0.83 -5.60 -18.64
C GLU A 69 1.48 -5.94 -17.30
N VAL A 70 1.90 -4.88 -16.60
CA VAL A 70 2.44 -4.90 -15.24
C VAL A 70 2.03 -3.62 -14.51
N TYR A 71 1.97 -3.65 -13.17
CA TYR A 71 1.63 -2.44 -12.41
C TYR A 71 2.74 -1.37 -12.50
N VAL A 72 2.32 -0.10 -12.68
CA VAL A 72 3.23 1.06 -12.81
C VAL A 72 4.22 1.16 -11.65
N GLY A 73 3.79 0.91 -10.41
CA GLY A 73 4.65 1.00 -9.23
C GLY A 73 5.78 -0.04 -9.16
N LEU A 74 5.81 -1.01 -10.09
CA LEU A 74 6.88 -2.00 -10.19
C LEU A 74 7.96 -1.63 -11.22
N LEU A 75 7.90 -0.44 -11.83
CA LEU A 75 8.85 0.01 -12.84
C LEU A 75 10.31 -0.16 -12.41
N ASP A 76 10.67 0.31 -11.20
CA ASP A 76 12.04 0.22 -10.70
C ASP A 76 12.54 -1.24 -10.60
N LYS A 77 11.62 -2.19 -10.32
CA LYS A 77 11.95 -3.61 -10.27
C LYS A 77 12.19 -4.17 -11.67
N ILE A 78 11.42 -3.73 -12.67
CA ILE A 78 11.60 -4.12 -14.07
C ILE A 78 12.95 -3.63 -14.56
N VAL A 79 13.26 -2.34 -14.35
CA VAL A 79 14.53 -1.73 -14.77
C VAL A 79 15.72 -2.41 -14.06
N SER A 80 15.59 -2.67 -12.76
CA SER A 80 16.64 -3.36 -11.98
C SER A 80 16.85 -4.81 -12.44
N TRP A 81 15.78 -5.51 -12.81
CA TRP A 81 15.85 -6.87 -13.35
C TRP A 81 16.49 -6.86 -14.73
N ALA A 82 16.04 -5.99 -15.64
CA ALA A 82 16.58 -5.87 -16.99
C ALA A 82 18.08 -5.58 -16.97
N LYS A 83 18.52 -4.64 -16.10
CA LYS A 83 19.94 -4.34 -15.92
C LYS A 83 20.77 -5.54 -15.45
N LYS A 84 20.21 -6.39 -14.59
CA LYS A 84 20.90 -7.62 -14.10
C LYS A 84 20.98 -8.70 -15.17
N ALA A 85 20.01 -8.74 -16.06
CA ALA A 85 19.94 -9.68 -17.17
C ALA A 85 20.62 -9.17 -18.45
N ASP A 86 21.26 -8.01 -18.40
CA ASP A 86 21.94 -7.36 -19.52
C ASP A 86 20.99 -6.99 -20.69
N TYR A 87 19.73 -6.70 -20.35
CA TYR A 87 18.76 -6.19 -21.31
C TYR A 87 18.73 -4.67 -21.34
N ASN A 88 18.60 -4.09 -22.52
CA ASN A 88 18.40 -2.67 -22.71
C ASN A 88 16.94 -2.29 -22.41
N VAL A 89 16.70 -1.12 -21.78
CA VAL A 89 15.35 -0.60 -21.51
C VAL A 89 15.15 0.67 -22.31
N GLU A 90 14.11 0.66 -23.13
CA GLU A 90 13.69 1.79 -23.95
C GLU A 90 12.29 2.25 -23.49
N PHE A 91 12.17 3.53 -23.13
CA PHE A 91 10.89 4.13 -22.81
C PHE A 91 10.26 4.71 -24.06
N LEU A 92 9.05 4.23 -24.41
CA LEU A 92 8.29 4.76 -25.52
C LEU A 92 7.49 5.97 -25.03
N GLU A 93 7.55 7.05 -25.79
CA GLU A 93 6.89 8.34 -25.54
C GLU A 93 7.49 9.17 -24.38
N ASN A 94 7.31 10.51 -24.48
CA ASN A 94 7.80 11.49 -23.49
C ASN A 94 6.95 11.52 -22.21
N GLU A 95 6.46 10.40 -21.74
CA GLU A 95 5.71 10.34 -20.50
C GLU A 95 6.63 10.21 -19.29
N THR A 96 6.26 10.89 -18.21
CA THR A 96 6.98 10.80 -16.93
C THR A 96 6.79 9.43 -16.30
N TYR A 97 7.78 8.58 -16.44
CA TYR A 97 7.88 7.31 -15.74
C TYR A 97 8.72 7.46 -14.50
N GLY A 98 8.31 6.82 -13.44
CA GLY A 98 9.13 6.74 -12.25
C GLY A 98 8.99 7.90 -11.29
N THR A 99 9.97 8.04 -10.42
CA THR A 99 9.99 8.95 -9.28
C THR A 99 11.42 9.39 -8.98
N PRO A 100 11.67 10.65 -8.61
CA PRO A 100 10.72 11.74 -8.45
C PRO A 100 10.21 12.26 -9.79
N PHE A 101 9.05 12.94 -9.77
CA PHE A 101 8.53 13.61 -10.95
C PHE A 101 9.12 15.02 -11.06
N GLU A 102 9.55 15.41 -12.27
CA GLU A 102 10.14 16.73 -12.54
C GLU A 102 9.21 17.86 -12.12
N GLU A 103 7.91 17.74 -12.41
CA GLU A 103 6.89 18.73 -12.02
C GLU A 103 6.77 18.96 -10.49
N ASN A 104 7.40 18.14 -9.67
CA ASN A 104 7.44 18.30 -8.21
C ASN A 104 8.83 18.73 -7.71
N GLU A 105 9.76 19.08 -8.55
CA GLU A 105 11.13 19.48 -8.16
C GLU A 105 11.17 20.69 -7.26
N GLU A 106 10.20 21.60 -7.39
CA GLU A 106 10.05 22.77 -6.53
C GLU A 106 9.69 22.44 -5.06
N ILE A 107 9.20 21.20 -4.79
CA ILE A 107 8.85 20.76 -3.45
C ILE A 107 10.14 20.52 -2.67
N SER A 108 10.41 21.38 -1.68
CA SER A 108 11.55 21.27 -0.77
C SER A 108 11.16 20.72 0.59
N LEU A 109 12.12 20.12 1.29
CA LEU A 109 11.90 19.60 2.65
C LEU A 109 11.53 20.71 3.64
N GLU A 110 12.19 21.86 3.53
CA GLU A 110 11.92 23.03 4.37
C GLU A 110 10.51 23.59 4.10
N GLY A 111 10.12 23.71 2.83
CA GLY A 111 8.77 24.11 2.46
C GLY A 111 7.69 23.17 2.99
N VAL A 112 7.94 21.85 3.01
CA VAL A 112 7.02 20.88 3.62
C VAL A 112 6.97 21.02 5.14
N LYS A 113 8.10 21.30 5.80
CA LYS A 113 8.15 21.57 7.25
C LYS A 113 7.30 22.79 7.62
N ASP A 114 7.49 23.90 6.91
CA ASP A 114 6.74 25.14 7.14
C ASP A 114 5.25 24.93 6.86
N TYR A 115 4.93 24.25 5.78
CA TYR A 115 3.57 23.89 5.42
C TYR A 115 2.90 23.05 6.51
N MET A 116 3.52 21.95 6.97
CA MET A 116 2.95 21.09 7.99
C MET A 116 2.78 21.82 9.34
N THR A 117 3.70 22.73 9.67
CA THR A 117 3.63 23.54 10.87
C THR A 117 2.48 24.55 10.79
N ALA A 118 2.22 25.13 9.63
CA ALA A 118 1.16 26.09 9.42
C ALA A 118 -0.26 25.50 9.41
N ILE A 119 -0.40 24.25 8.94
CA ILE A 119 -1.73 23.63 8.76
C ILE A 119 -2.23 22.84 9.96
N SER A 120 -1.39 22.54 10.94
CA SER A 120 -1.73 21.66 12.06
C SER A 120 -1.54 22.36 13.40
N SER A 121 -2.47 22.11 14.33
CA SER A 121 -2.34 22.46 15.77
C SER A 121 -1.23 21.64 16.46
N HIS A 122 -0.76 20.56 15.87
CA HIS A 122 0.27 19.67 16.39
C HIS A 122 1.60 19.91 15.69
N LYS A 123 2.68 20.02 16.46
CA LYS A 123 4.03 20.16 15.91
C LYS A 123 4.44 18.87 15.20
N PRO A 124 4.74 18.90 13.90
CA PRO A 124 5.19 17.70 13.17
C PRO A 124 6.57 17.27 13.65
N ARG A 125 6.82 15.97 13.62
CA ARG A 125 8.13 15.36 13.90
C ARG A 125 8.93 15.23 12.60
N ASP A 126 10.26 15.23 12.70
CA ASP A 126 11.15 15.23 11.54
C ASP A 126 10.82 14.08 10.55
N TYR A 127 10.66 12.86 11.06
CA TYR A 127 10.33 11.71 10.19
C TYR A 127 8.94 11.81 9.55
N GLN A 128 8.00 12.56 10.13
CA GLN A 128 6.69 12.82 9.52
C GLN A 128 6.84 13.81 8.37
N ILE A 129 7.69 14.81 8.54
CA ILE A 129 8.04 15.78 7.48
C ILE A 129 8.71 15.05 6.33
N ASP A 130 9.70 14.18 6.61
CA ASP A 130 10.37 13.36 5.61
C ASP A 130 9.38 12.47 4.83
N GLY A 131 8.45 11.83 5.53
CA GLY A 131 7.43 10.97 4.91
C GLY A 131 6.47 11.74 4.01
N VAL A 132 6.03 12.93 4.43
CA VAL A 132 5.17 13.79 3.61
C VAL A 132 5.94 14.36 2.42
N PHE A 133 7.19 14.79 2.64
CA PHE A 133 8.05 15.27 1.56
C PHE A 133 8.24 14.20 0.48
N ASP A 134 8.62 12.98 0.89
CA ASP A 134 8.80 11.87 -0.07
C ASP A 134 7.49 11.54 -0.81
N ALA A 135 6.34 11.53 -0.11
CA ALA A 135 5.05 11.28 -0.73
C ALA A 135 4.71 12.34 -1.78
N LEU A 136 4.80 13.62 -1.44
CA LEU A 136 4.43 14.72 -2.34
C LEU A 136 5.37 14.83 -3.54
N ARG A 137 6.67 14.58 -3.34
CA ARG A 137 7.68 14.62 -4.39
C ARG A 137 7.48 13.54 -5.45
N ASN A 138 6.90 12.40 -5.07
CA ASN A 138 6.88 11.21 -5.91
C ASN A 138 5.51 10.83 -6.51
N ASN A 139 4.44 11.56 -6.26
CA ASN A 139 3.07 11.31 -6.73
C ASN A 139 2.49 9.94 -6.34
N ARG A 140 3.33 8.93 -6.12
CA ARG A 140 2.94 7.59 -5.70
C ARG A 140 3.97 7.00 -4.74
N ARG A 141 3.51 6.61 -3.55
CA ARG A 141 4.35 6.00 -2.50
C ARG A 141 3.58 5.08 -1.59
N LEU A 142 4.25 4.03 -1.15
CA LEU A 142 3.81 3.20 -0.04
C LEU A 142 4.62 3.59 1.21
N ILE A 143 4.04 4.40 2.08
CA ILE A 143 4.68 4.91 3.30
C ILE A 143 4.56 3.88 4.41
N ILE A 144 5.71 3.40 4.90
CA ILE A 144 5.78 2.47 6.03
C ILE A 144 6.10 3.28 7.29
N SER A 145 5.13 3.36 8.19
CA SER A 145 5.23 4.12 9.42
C SER A 145 4.62 3.32 10.58
N PRO A 146 5.38 3.00 11.64
CA PRO A 146 4.90 2.16 12.73
C PRO A 146 3.62 2.68 13.38
N THR A 147 2.89 1.80 14.04
CA THR A 147 1.75 2.21 14.87
C THR A 147 2.21 3.18 15.96
N GLY A 148 1.42 4.22 16.22
CA GLY A 148 1.79 5.29 17.16
C GLY A 148 2.78 6.33 16.62
N SER A 149 3.24 6.21 15.38
CA SER A 149 4.10 7.22 14.75
C SER A 149 3.37 8.49 14.28
N GLY A 150 2.02 8.52 14.37
CA GLY A 150 1.20 9.64 13.91
C GLY A 150 0.98 9.61 12.39
N LYS A 151 0.67 8.44 11.81
CA LYS A 151 0.30 8.29 10.38
C LYS A 151 -0.83 9.22 9.97
N SER A 152 -1.85 9.40 10.82
CA SER A 152 -3.01 10.26 10.53
C SER A 152 -2.61 11.72 10.26
N LEU A 153 -1.57 12.25 10.92
CA LEU A 153 -1.06 13.60 10.63
C LEU A 153 -0.40 13.68 9.24
N MET A 154 0.33 12.66 8.83
CA MET A 154 0.91 12.62 7.48
C MET A 154 -0.18 12.51 6.41
N ILE A 155 -1.20 11.65 6.62
CA ILE A 155 -2.37 11.52 5.75
C ILE A 155 -3.11 12.85 5.63
N TYR A 156 -3.32 13.52 6.77
CA TYR A 156 -3.91 14.85 6.84
C TYR A 156 -3.13 15.88 6.02
N ALA A 157 -1.82 15.95 6.18
CA ALA A 157 -0.97 16.88 5.45
C ALA A 157 -1.02 16.65 3.93
N VAL A 158 -0.93 15.39 3.49
CA VAL A 158 -1.07 15.02 2.07
C VAL A 158 -2.46 15.39 1.55
N ALA A 159 -3.53 15.09 2.30
CA ALA A 159 -4.90 15.44 1.89
C ALA A 159 -5.09 16.97 1.76
N ARG A 160 -4.64 17.74 2.77
CA ARG A 160 -4.70 19.21 2.76
C ARG A 160 -3.95 19.81 1.57
N TYR A 161 -2.76 19.29 1.26
CA TYR A 161 -1.96 19.71 0.11
C TYR A 161 -2.71 19.58 -1.21
N HIS A 162 -3.36 18.44 -1.43
CA HIS A 162 -4.10 18.19 -2.65
C HIS A 162 -5.43 18.98 -2.71
N VAL A 163 -6.13 19.14 -1.58
CA VAL A 163 -7.34 19.97 -1.52
C VAL A 163 -7.01 21.44 -1.85
N GLY A 164 -5.89 21.96 -1.39
CA GLY A 164 -5.39 23.28 -1.74
C GLY A 164 -5.17 23.48 -3.25
N ARG A 165 -4.89 22.40 -3.97
CA ARG A 165 -4.77 22.34 -5.43
C ARG A 165 -6.08 21.97 -6.15
N LYS A 166 -7.20 22.07 -5.46
CA LYS A 166 -8.56 21.79 -5.98
C LYS A 166 -8.79 20.34 -6.42
N ARG A 167 -7.93 19.38 -6.01
CA ARG A 167 -8.05 17.95 -6.32
C ARG A 167 -9.07 17.26 -5.41
N ARG A 168 -9.73 16.24 -5.95
CA ARG A 168 -10.66 15.39 -5.20
C ARG A 168 -9.94 14.14 -4.71
N ILE A 169 -10.19 13.78 -3.47
CA ILE A 169 -9.46 12.72 -2.75
C ILE A 169 -10.42 11.62 -2.33
N LEU A 170 -10.03 10.38 -2.58
CA LEU A 170 -10.62 9.19 -1.99
C LEU A 170 -9.67 8.65 -0.92
N LEU A 171 -10.05 8.75 0.35
CA LEU A 171 -9.34 8.15 1.48
C LEU A 171 -10.05 6.85 1.88
N VAL A 172 -9.33 5.73 1.76
CA VAL A 172 -9.86 4.38 2.01
C VAL A 172 -9.25 3.81 3.27
N VAL A 173 -10.11 3.36 4.17
CA VAL A 173 -9.74 2.77 5.46
C VAL A 173 -10.38 1.39 5.65
N PRO A 174 -9.87 0.52 6.54
CA PRO A 174 -10.39 -0.84 6.70
C PRO A 174 -11.77 -0.93 7.35
N THR A 175 -12.07 -0.07 8.34
CA THR A 175 -13.26 -0.19 9.20
C THR A 175 -14.01 1.13 9.35
N THR A 176 -15.28 1.06 9.73
CA THR A 176 -16.11 2.25 10.00
C THR A 176 -15.60 3.05 11.20
N SER A 177 -15.05 2.40 12.20
CA SER A 177 -14.44 3.08 13.34
C SER A 177 -13.23 3.93 12.92
N LEU A 178 -12.43 3.45 11.96
CA LEU A 178 -11.33 4.23 11.40
C LEU A 178 -11.81 5.40 10.53
N VAL A 179 -12.98 5.31 9.87
CA VAL A 179 -13.58 6.47 9.19
C VAL A 179 -13.90 7.57 10.20
N GLU A 180 -14.55 7.23 11.33
CA GLU A 180 -14.89 8.19 12.36
C GLU A 180 -13.64 8.74 13.06
N GLN A 181 -12.65 7.90 13.34
CA GLN A 181 -11.39 8.31 13.94
C GLN A 181 -10.64 9.29 13.01
N MET A 182 -10.51 8.99 11.72
CA MET A 182 -9.82 9.87 10.77
C MET A 182 -10.51 11.22 10.65
N TYR A 183 -11.85 11.22 10.65
CA TYR A 183 -12.64 12.44 10.63
C TYR A 183 -12.40 13.28 11.89
N LYS A 184 -12.36 12.64 13.08
CA LYS A 184 -12.04 13.28 14.33
C LYS A 184 -10.61 13.82 14.37
N ASP A 185 -9.62 12.99 13.95
CA ASP A 185 -8.21 13.39 13.90
C ASP A 185 -8.04 14.66 13.03
N PHE A 186 -8.72 14.73 11.87
CA PHE A 186 -8.67 15.89 11.00
C PHE A 186 -9.27 17.15 11.65
N THR A 187 -10.35 16.98 12.44
CA THR A 187 -10.92 18.08 13.25
C THR A 187 -9.93 18.55 14.31
N ASP A 188 -9.32 17.61 15.02
CA ASP A 188 -8.35 17.91 16.10
C ASP A 188 -7.09 18.60 15.55
N TYR A 189 -6.73 18.34 14.28
CA TYR A 189 -5.63 19.03 13.58
C TYR A 189 -6.02 20.44 13.08
N GLY A 190 -7.28 20.86 13.24
CA GLY A 190 -7.76 22.21 12.92
C GLY A 190 -8.36 22.35 11.53
N TRP A 191 -8.90 21.25 10.92
CA TRP A 191 -9.61 21.33 9.66
C TRP A 191 -11.12 21.46 9.84
N ASP A 192 -11.74 22.30 9.02
CA ASP A 192 -13.20 22.33 8.84
C ASP A 192 -13.66 21.10 8.05
N VAL A 193 -13.79 19.98 8.77
CA VAL A 193 -14.11 18.69 8.16
C VAL A 193 -15.53 18.63 7.59
N GLU A 194 -16.47 19.39 8.11
CA GLU A 194 -17.83 19.45 7.59
C GLU A 194 -17.87 20.07 6.20
N LYS A 195 -17.03 21.05 5.96
CA LYS A 195 -16.89 21.70 4.65
C LYS A 195 -16.15 20.82 3.63
N TYR A 196 -15.12 20.11 4.06
CA TYR A 196 -14.20 19.45 3.13
C TYR A 196 -14.34 17.94 3.04
N CYS A 197 -14.84 17.26 4.09
CA CYS A 197 -14.83 15.80 4.20
C CYS A 197 -16.23 15.20 4.23
N HIS A 198 -16.42 14.13 3.46
CA HIS A 198 -17.64 13.33 3.42
C HIS A 198 -17.34 11.90 3.85
N LYS A 199 -18.15 11.32 4.72
CA LYS A 199 -18.01 9.95 5.20
C LYS A 199 -18.90 9.00 4.43
N VAL A 200 -18.34 7.91 3.86
CA VAL A 200 -19.06 6.88 3.12
C VAL A 200 -18.85 5.52 3.76
N TYR A 201 -19.92 5.00 4.38
CA TYR A 201 -20.03 3.61 4.87
C TYR A 201 -21.49 3.18 4.87
N ALA A 202 -21.81 1.97 5.36
CA ALA A 202 -23.16 1.40 5.27
C ALA A 202 -24.27 2.39 5.65
N GLY A 203 -25.25 2.56 4.75
CA GLY A 203 -26.39 3.46 4.94
C GLY A 203 -26.16 4.94 4.61
N ARG A 204 -24.93 5.37 4.28
CA ARG A 204 -24.65 6.76 3.91
C ARG A 204 -24.62 6.99 2.39
N ASN A 205 -24.93 8.22 1.99
CA ASN A 205 -24.88 8.63 0.58
C ASN A 205 -23.44 8.48 0.04
N LYS A 206 -23.30 7.88 -1.14
CA LYS A 206 -22.03 7.66 -1.83
C LYS A 206 -21.61 8.80 -2.74
N SER A 207 -22.48 9.80 -2.94
CA SER A 207 -22.19 10.99 -3.73
C SER A 207 -22.05 12.20 -2.82
N SER A 208 -21.04 13.01 -3.08
CA SER A 208 -20.76 14.21 -2.30
C SER A 208 -20.09 15.28 -3.16
N GLN A 209 -20.32 16.54 -2.81
CA GLN A 209 -19.61 17.68 -3.40
C GLN A 209 -18.32 18.02 -2.65
N GLN A 210 -18.13 17.50 -1.43
CA GLN A 210 -16.92 17.70 -0.65
C GLN A 210 -15.71 17.10 -1.36
N ARG A 211 -14.55 17.69 -1.14
CA ARG A 211 -13.33 17.32 -1.85
C ARG A 211 -12.69 16.02 -1.36
N VAL A 212 -12.93 15.65 -0.11
CA VAL A 212 -12.39 14.43 0.49
C VAL A 212 -13.53 13.47 0.81
N THR A 213 -13.46 12.28 0.24
CA THR A 213 -14.36 11.18 0.61
C THR A 213 -13.59 10.19 1.46
N ILE A 214 -13.99 9.99 2.71
CA ILE A 214 -13.43 9.00 3.62
C ILE A 214 -14.35 7.78 3.62
N SER A 215 -13.86 6.62 3.21
CA SER A 215 -14.70 5.44 3.00
C SER A 215 -14.03 4.16 3.46
N THR A 216 -14.85 3.17 3.82
CA THR A 216 -14.38 1.78 3.90
C THR A 216 -14.33 1.16 2.51
N TRP A 217 -13.36 0.26 2.26
CA TRP A 217 -13.28 -0.44 0.97
C TRP A 217 -14.53 -1.29 0.67
N GLN A 218 -15.17 -1.84 1.71
CA GLN A 218 -16.40 -2.64 1.58
C GLN A 218 -17.56 -1.84 0.98
N SER A 219 -17.60 -0.55 1.27
CA SER A 219 -18.69 0.33 0.80
C SER A 219 -18.57 0.71 -0.67
N ILE A 220 -17.35 0.66 -1.22
CA ILE A 220 -17.06 1.23 -2.55
C ILE A 220 -16.54 0.23 -3.60
N TYR A 221 -16.05 -0.96 -3.22
CA TYR A 221 -15.40 -1.89 -4.17
C TYR A 221 -16.31 -2.32 -5.33
N LYS A 222 -17.64 -2.30 -5.15
CA LYS A 222 -18.63 -2.61 -6.18
C LYS A 222 -19.02 -1.43 -7.08
N MET A 223 -18.58 -0.20 -6.73
CA MET A 223 -18.85 0.97 -7.56
C MET A 223 -18.21 0.81 -8.93
N ASP A 224 -18.81 1.44 -9.94
CA ASP A 224 -18.34 1.43 -11.31
C ASP A 224 -17.11 2.36 -11.51
N ARG A 225 -16.51 2.31 -12.70
CA ARG A 225 -15.36 3.13 -13.04
C ARG A 225 -15.73 4.63 -13.03
N GLN A 226 -16.93 4.98 -13.46
CA GLN A 226 -17.36 6.39 -13.55
C GLN A 226 -17.40 7.03 -12.16
N TRP A 227 -17.81 6.29 -11.12
CA TRP A 227 -17.76 6.78 -9.76
C TRP A 227 -16.33 7.09 -9.29
N PHE A 228 -15.36 6.25 -9.69
CA PHE A 228 -13.95 6.46 -9.33
C PHE A 228 -13.26 7.56 -10.13
N SER A 229 -13.66 7.82 -11.38
CA SER A 229 -13.00 8.79 -12.26
C SER A 229 -13.06 10.25 -11.78
N GLN A 230 -13.91 10.54 -10.79
CA GLN A 230 -13.98 11.86 -10.17
C GLN A 230 -12.82 12.16 -9.20
N TYR A 231 -11.98 11.16 -8.85
CA TYR A 231 -10.93 11.33 -7.87
C TYR A 231 -9.54 11.41 -8.52
N ASP A 232 -8.83 12.50 -8.22
CA ASP A 232 -7.46 12.74 -8.67
C ASP A 232 -6.44 12.02 -7.78
N VAL A 233 -6.81 11.78 -6.52
CA VAL A 233 -5.94 11.24 -5.47
C VAL A 233 -6.62 10.06 -4.78
N ILE A 234 -5.86 8.99 -4.59
CA ILE A 234 -6.25 7.91 -3.67
C ILE A 234 -5.24 7.81 -2.53
N ILE A 235 -5.75 7.74 -1.30
CA ILE A 235 -4.99 7.48 -0.10
C ILE A 235 -5.56 6.23 0.55
N GLY A 236 -4.73 5.22 0.80
CA GLY A 236 -5.11 4.02 1.54
C GLY A 236 -4.44 4.00 2.91
N ASP A 237 -5.21 4.03 3.99
CA ASP A 237 -4.67 3.80 5.33
C ASP A 237 -4.76 2.32 5.71
N GLU A 238 -3.80 1.83 6.51
CA GLU A 238 -3.60 0.42 6.83
C GLU A 238 -3.64 -0.48 5.57
N ALA A 239 -2.93 -0.06 4.53
CA ALA A 239 -2.95 -0.67 3.21
C ALA A 239 -2.71 -2.20 3.22
N HIS A 240 -1.97 -2.72 4.20
CA HIS A 240 -1.72 -4.15 4.38
C HIS A 240 -2.97 -4.97 4.76
N GLN A 241 -4.01 -4.33 5.31
CA GLN A 241 -5.25 -5.00 5.72
C GLN A 241 -6.25 -5.17 4.58
N PHE A 242 -6.05 -4.50 3.45
CA PHE A 242 -6.95 -4.67 2.32
C PHE A 242 -6.80 -6.08 1.74
N LYS A 243 -7.93 -6.77 1.59
CA LYS A 243 -7.96 -8.03 0.84
C LYS A 243 -7.51 -7.74 -0.59
N SER A 244 -6.48 -8.43 -1.06
CA SER A 244 -5.84 -8.17 -2.36
C SER A 244 -6.84 -8.02 -3.51
N LYS A 245 -7.87 -8.87 -3.58
CA LYS A 245 -8.91 -8.79 -4.63
C LYS A 245 -9.71 -7.49 -4.61
N SER A 246 -10.10 -7.00 -3.42
CA SER A 246 -10.89 -5.77 -3.30
C SER A 246 -10.07 -4.52 -3.58
N LEU A 247 -8.82 -4.49 -3.10
CA LEU A 247 -7.88 -3.41 -3.40
C LEU A 247 -7.59 -3.35 -4.91
N ILE A 248 -7.25 -4.48 -5.52
CA ILE A 248 -7.02 -4.56 -6.96
C ILE A 248 -8.27 -4.09 -7.72
N SER A 249 -9.47 -4.51 -7.30
CA SER A 249 -10.72 -4.09 -7.94
C SER A 249 -10.93 -2.58 -7.89
N ILE A 250 -10.67 -1.92 -6.75
CA ILE A 250 -10.75 -0.46 -6.60
C ILE A 250 -9.69 0.21 -7.47
N MET A 251 -8.43 -0.15 -7.26
CA MET A 251 -7.29 0.52 -7.89
C MET A 251 -7.26 0.36 -9.41
N SER A 252 -7.73 -0.78 -9.94
CA SER A 252 -7.82 -1.02 -11.40
C SER A 252 -8.90 -0.19 -12.08
N LYS A 253 -9.90 0.29 -11.34
CA LYS A 253 -10.93 1.20 -11.85
C LYS A 253 -10.44 2.66 -11.89
N MET A 254 -9.44 3.00 -11.11
CA MET A 254 -8.87 4.35 -10.98
C MET A 254 -7.74 4.60 -12.01
N ARG A 255 -8.07 4.43 -13.31
CA ARG A 255 -7.07 4.47 -14.39
C ARG A 255 -6.48 5.85 -14.64
N ASP A 256 -7.19 6.90 -14.23
CA ASP A 256 -6.83 8.28 -14.48
C ASP A 256 -6.32 9.00 -13.21
N THR A 257 -6.30 8.28 -12.06
CA THR A 257 -5.87 8.80 -10.77
C THR A 257 -4.35 8.79 -10.66
N LYS A 258 -3.73 9.96 -10.80
CA LYS A 258 -2.28 10.15 -10.83
C LYS A 258 -1.63 9.95 -9.46
N TYR A 259 -2.25 10.51 -8.40
CA TYR A 259 -1.66 10.57 -7.06
C TYR A 259 -2.14 9.39 -6.22
N ARG A 260 -1.18 8.53 -5.77
CA ARG A 260 -1.49 7.26 -5.11
C ARG A 260 -0.62 7.06 -3.88
N TYR A 261 -1.20 7.14 -2.71
CA TYR A 261 -0.50 7.02 -1.44
C TYR A 261 -1.07 5.89 -0.61
N GLY A 262 -0.23 4.92 -0.23
CA GLY A 262 -0.56 3.90 0.74
C GLY A 262 0.16 4.17 2.05
N PHE A 263 -0.53 4.06 3.17
CA PHE A 263 0.06 4.14 4.50
C PHE A 263 -0.12 2.82 5.22
N THR A 264 0.93 2.33 5.88
CA THR A 264 0.87 1.06 6.62
C THR A 264 1.85 1.04 7.77
N GLY A 265 1.50 0.38 8.87
CA GLY A 265 2.38 0.18 10.02
C GLY A 265 3.47 -0.85 9.75
N THR A 266 3.13 -1.88 9.00
CA THR A 266 4.01 -3.02 8.69
C THR A 266 3.81 -3.50 7.26
N LEU A 267 4.84 -4.06 6.67
CA LEU A 267 4.76 -4.86 5.44
C LEU A 267 5.04 -6.33 5.78
N SER A 268 4.46 -6.81 6.90
CA SER A 268 4.46 -8.23 7.23
C SER A 268 3.53 -8.97 6.29
N GLY A 269 4.02 -10.00 5.63
CA GLY A 269 3.26 -10.80 4.68
C GLY A 269 4.16 -11.46 3.65
N THR A 270 3.55 -12.13 2.69
CA THR A 270 4.29 -12.72 1.57
C THR A 270 4.90 -11.63 0.68
N GLN A 271 6.00 -11.93 0.04
CA GLN A 271 6.63 -11.04 -0.95
C GLN A 271 5.63 -10.62 -2.05
N THR A 272 4.74 -11.53 -2.45
CA THR A 272 3.64 -11.25 -3.38
C THR A 272 2.76 -10.11 -2.92
N HIS A 273 2.31 -10.14 -1.65
CA HIS A 273 1.45 -9.10 -1.11
C HIS A 273 2.17 -7.74 -1.10
N LYS A 274 3.44 -7.72 -0.69
CA LYS A 274 4.27 -6.52 -0.75
C LYS A 274 4.34 -5.95 -2.17
N TRP A 275 4.62 -6.78 -3.16
CA TRP A 275 4.75 -6.33 -4.55
C TRP A 275 3.43 -5.89 -5.18
N VAL A 276 2.30 -6.48 -4.78
CA VAL A 276 0.97 -5.97 -5.16
C VAL A 276 0.76 -4.56 -4.62
N LEU A 277 1.07 -4.32 -3.33
CA LEU A 277 0.93 -2.99 -2.74
C LEU A 277 1.87 -1.97 -3.39
N GLU A 278 3.14 -2.31 -3.58
CA GLU A 278 4.11 -1.45 -4.27
C GLU A 278 3.69 -1.21 -5.73
N GLY A 279 3.14 -2.21 -6.40
CA GLY A 279 2.65 -2.08 -7.77
C GLY A 279 1.49 -1.08 -7.89
N LEU A 280 0.59 -1.07 -6.94
CA LEU A 280 -0.61 -0.23 -6.96
C LEU A 280 -0.38 1.18 -6.42
N PHE A 281 0.43 1.33 -5.35
CA PHE A 281 0.70 2.62 -4.72
C PHE A 281 2.04 3.24 -5.13
N GLY A 282 3.04 2.45 -5.48
CA GLY A 282 4.40 2.87 -5.78
C GLY A 282 5.43 2.28 -4.81
N PRO A 283 6.72 2.53 -5.03
CA PRO A 283 7.81 2.03 -4.19
C PRO A 283 7.61 2.34 -2.72
N SER A 284 8.04 1.42 -1.85
CA SER A 284 7.91 1.60 -0.40
C SER A 284 8.99 2.55 0.15
N TYR A 285 8.56 3.46 1.04
CA TYR A 285 9.42 4.35 1.80
C TYR A 285 9.18 4.15 3.31
N LYS A 286 10.24 3.84 4.05
CA LYS A 286 10.17 3.62 5.49
C LYS A 286 10.61 4.88 6.23
N VAL A 287 9.69 5.52 6.92
CA VAL A 287 9.94 6.82 7.58
C VAL A 287 10.73 6.68 8.89
N THR A 288 10.49 5.62 9.66
CA THR A 288 11.17 5.37 10.94
C THR A 288 11.01 3.91 11.37
N LYS A 289 11.74 3.49 12.41
CA LYS A 289 11.61 2.16 13.03
C LYS A 289 10.95 2.29 14.41
N THR A 290 10.26 1.24 14.84
CA THR A 290 9.67 1.17 16.19
C THR A 290 10.72 1.35 17.27
N SER A 291 11.91 0.72 17.09
CA SER A 291 13.06 0.84 18.01
C SER A 291 13.51 2.28 18.19
N ASP A 292 13.53 3.07 17.11
CA ASP A 292 14.00 4.46 17.15
C ASP A 292 12.99 5.35 17.90
N LEU A 293 11.69 5.08 17.72
CA LEU A 293 10.65 5.78 18.44
C LEU A 293 10.64 5.44 19.94
N GLN A 294 10.93 4.19 20.29
CA GLN A 294 11.08 3.76 21.69
C GLN A 294 12.33 4.34 22.33
N ALA A 295 13.45 4.38 21.62
CA ALA A 295 14.71 4.98 22.10
C ALA A 295 14.55 6.49 22.38
N LYS A 296 13.75 7.18 21.55
CA LYS A 296 13.42 8.61 21.72
C LYS A 296 12.30 8.89 22.74
N GLY A 297 11.78 7.87 23.43
CA GLY A 297 10.67 8.00 24.38
C GLY A 297 9.33 8.40 23.76
N GLN A 298 9.19 8.26 22.44
CA GLN A 298 7.98 8.62 21.70
C GLN A 298 6.95 7.48 21.62
N LEU A 299 7.39 6.25 21.93
CA LEU A 299 6.54 5.09 22.15
C LEU A 299 6.88 4.44 23.48
N ALA A 300 5.88 3.86 24.11
CA ALA A 300 6.05 3.09 25.34
C ALA A 300 7.00 1.90 25.10
N LYS A 301 7.83 1.60 26.09
CA LYS A 301 8.65 0.37 26.09
C LYS A 301 7.72 -0.81 26.27
N LEU A 302 7.74 -1.73 25.33
CA LEU A 302 7.00 -2.99 25.42
C LEU A 302 7.91 -4.02 26.11
N SER A 303 7.46 -4.58 27.24
CA SER A 303 8.06 -5.76 27.88
C SER A 303 7.09 -6.93 27.70
N ILE A 304 7.53 -7.96 26.98
CA ILE A 304 6.74 -9.19 26.82
C ILE A 304 7.28 -10.20 27.80
N ARG A 305 6.44 -10.64 28.73
CA ARG A 305 6.72 -11.78 29.61
C ARG A 305 6.01 -13.00 29.04
N ILE A 306 6.77 -14.00 28.65
CA ILE A 306 6.23 -15.27 28.17
C ILE A 306 6.14 -16.19 29.38
N ILE A 307 4.94 -16.55 29.77
CA ILE A 307 4.67 -17.53 30.82
C ILE A 307 4.51 -18.89 30.12
N LEU A 308 5.44 -19.79 30.38
CA LEU A 308 5.35 -21.17 29.91
C LEU A 308 4.57 -21.97 30.93
N LEU A 309 3.34 -22.31 30.57
CA LEU A 309 2.54 -23.24 31.38
C LEU A 309 3.03 -24.66 31.12
N LYS A 310 3.42 -25.36 32.19
CA LYS A 310 3.71 -26.78 32.15
C LYS A 310 2.47 -27.53 32.58
N HIS A 311 1.88 -28.26 31.68
CA HIS A 311 0.79 -29.21 31.99
C HIS A 311 1.20 -30.63 31.61
N GLU A 312 0.54 -31.63 32.20
CA GLU A 312 0.76 -32.99 31.81
C GLU A 312 0.35 -33.24 30.36
N PRO A 313 1.08 -34.04 29.60
CA PRO A 313 0.74 -34.41 28.25
C PRO A 313 -0.64 -35.08 28.24
N ARG A 314 -1.59 -34.50 27.53
CA ARG A 314 -2.94 -35.05 27.32
C ARG A 314 -3.24 -35.10 25.83
N GLN A 315 -3.89 -36.13 25.36
CA GLN A 315 -4.45 -36.20 24.03
C GLN A 315 -5.82 -35.50 24.03
N PHE A 316 -6.03 -34.66 23.03
CA PHE A 316 -7.27 -33.94 22.82
C PHE A 316 -7.89 -34.40 21.49
N ASP A 317 -9.22 -34.51 21.44
CA ASP A 317 -9.94 -34.94 20.25
C ASP A 317 -9.95 -33.84 19.18
N ASP A 318 -9.95 -32.58 19.61
CA ASP A 318 -9.87 -31.43 18.70
C ASP A 318 -9.14 -30.22 19.35
N TYR A 319 -8.80 -29.22 18.50
CA TYR A 319 -8.13 -27.99 18.90
C TYR A 319 -8.96 -27.13 19.87
N ARG A 320 -10.30 -27.24 19.85
CA ARG A 320 -11.17 -26.48 20.77
C ARG A 320 -11.10 -27.04 22.18
N GLU A 321 -11.06 -28.36 22.30
CA GLU A 321 -10.89 -29.03 23.59
C GLU A 321 -9.55 -28.66 24.21
N GLU A 322 -8.48 -28.69 23.41
CA GLU A 322 -7.13 -28.26 23.84
C GLU A 322 -7.11 -26.83 24.34
N ILE A 323 -7.66 -25.88 23.59
CA ILE A 323 -7.71 -24.46 23.98
C ILE A 323 -8.55 -24.26 25.24
N ASN A 324 -9.73 -24.89 25.33
CA ASN A 324 -10.57 -24.76 26.51
C ASN A 324 -9.88 -25.28 27.76
N TYR A 325 -9.15 -26.39 27.65
CA TYR A 325 -8.37 -26.94 28.74
C TYR A 325 -7.25 -25.97 29.19
N ILE A 326 -6.52 -25.40 28.23
CA ILE A 326 -5.45 -24.41 28.50
C ILE A 326 -6.01 -23.15 29.14
N ILE A 327 -7.16 -22.65 28.66
CA ILE A 327 -7.84 -21.47 29.22
C ILE A 327 -8.34 -21.76 30.66
N CYS A 328 -8.90 -22.93 30.91
CA CYS A 328 -9.31 -23.32 32.26
C CYS A 328 -8.12 -23.39 33.22
N LEU A 329 -6.97 -23.91 32.79
CA LEU A 329 -5.75 -23.94 33.60
C LEU A 329 -5.24 -22.53 33.94
N LEU A 330 -5.34 -21.57 33.01
CA LEU A 330 -4.99 -20.16 33.23
C LEU A 330 -5.91 -19.51 34.27
N TYR A 331 -7.22 -19.76 34.18
CA TYR A 331 -8.20 -19.21 35.12
C TYR A 331 -8.09 -19.81 36.54
N THR A 332 -7.68 -21.06 36.65
CA THR A 332 -7.50 -21.71 37.96
C THR A 332 -6.20 -21.35 38.66
N SER A 333 -5.15 -20.94 37.90
CA SER A 333 -3.91 -20.46 38.51
C SER A 333 -4.01 -19.04 39.06
N ASP A 334 -4.75 -18.15 38.40
CA ASP A 334 -4.97 -16.77 38.88
C ASP A 334 -5.87 -16.71 40.12
N ALA A 335 -6.78 -17.69 40.30
CA ALA A 335 -7.66 -17.76 41.47
C ALA A 335 -7.00 -18.38 42.71
N ALA A 336 -5.79 -18.90 42.60
CA ALA A 336 -5.04 -19.49 43.70
C ALA A 336 -4.04 -18.53 44.36
N ASP A 337 -3.80 -17.36 43.76
CA ASP A 337 -2.86 -16.34 44.24
C ASP A 337 -3.55 -15.09 44.84
N GLU A 338 -4.90 -15.06 44.96
CA GLU A 338 -5.69 -14.15 45.77
C GLU A 338 -6.11 -14.83 47.08
#